data_fdbb42b677039c3c6a8ad7f6cf08e7ff
#
_entry.id   fdbb42b677039c3c6a8ad7f6cf08e7ff
#
_cell.length_a   1.000
_cell.length_b   1.000
_cell.length_c   1.000
_cell.angle_alpha   90.00
_cell.angle_beta   90.00
_cell.angle_gamma   90.00
#
_symmetry.space_group_name_H-M   'P 1'
#
loop_
_entity.id
_entity.type
_entity.pdbx_description
1 polymer ?
#
loop_
_entity_poly.entity_id
_entity_poly.type
_entity_poly.pdbx_seq_one_letter_code
_entity_poly.pdbx_strand_id
1 'polypeptide(L)'
;MAGWILRILGTMLFTMLSLLDASGTAHAVPVTGPTTGKTLPVTETAATKFSPEPAIRVGLATGQEAAVFLAKGEYVVRDGATELGLEKLSANATLTVTKRGGQFLLNGKPVSAKILVVKRADSRASIPIFYNGEAYRGDFRLIMQNGAITVINNVTLDDYVSGVIGAEMGADWPMEALRAQAVAARTFALYSLGRHEKEGFDVCPNTHCQVYGGIAAESKTVLAAVSSTRGEVMMYNDKPIYSAFHASSGGWTAGNEEAGGAPLPYLKSVRDEPTYRTEYHWQIAVSAAEIRAKLRTAGFDIGTLKRVELTPLEEGARKETADRYVSGRVRMVRFVGTLRTAEILGPKLRWLLGLPGTRFDIRYQKGTATTPNRNGKIEFHGQSSEMLLFDGWGRGHGVGMSQWGAHAMAAKKDYRAILHHYYTNVEIIKLY
;
A
#
# COMPACT_ATOMS: atom_id res chain seq x y z
N MET A 1 8.56 16.10 -24.29
CA MET A 1 8.83 15.36 -23.05
C MET A 1 8.23 15.96 -21.78
N ALA A 2 7.54 17.11 -21.85
CA ALA A 2 6.95 17.78 -20.68
C ALA A 2 5.46 17.43 -20.39
N GLY A 3 4.81 16.61 -21.21
CA GLY A 3 3.36 16.36 -21.10
C GLY A 3 2.95 15.13 -20.29
N TRP A 4 3.87 14.23 -19.97
CA TRP A 4 3.55 12.96 -19.27
C TRP A 4 3.67 13.05 -17.74
N ILE A 5 4.48 13.95 -17.24
CA ILE A 5 4.67 14.13 -15.77
C ILE A 5 3.43 14.76 -15.13
N LEU A 6 2.65 15.54 -15.86
CA LEU A 6 1.45 16.19 -15.32
C LEU A 6 0.22 15.27 -15.19
N ARG A 7 0.17 14.15 -15.94
CA ARG A 7 -0.96 13.19 -15.83
C ARG A 7 -0.86 12.27 -14.63
N ILE A 8 0.36 11.93 -14.20
CA ILE A 8 0.56 11.08 -13.01
C ILE A 8 0.28 11.86 -11.71
N LEU A 9 0.53 13.17 -11.69
CA LEU A 9 0.19 14.03 -10.56
C LEU A 9 -1.32 14.34 -10.44
N GLY A 10 -2.07 14.35 -11.55
CA GLY A 10 -3.51 14.63 -11.54
C GLY A 10 -4.38 13.49 -11.03
N THR A 11 -3.98 12.24 -11.22
CA THR A 11 -4.78 11.06 -10.80
C THR A 11 -4.61 10.74 -9.31
N MET A 12 -3.53 11.18 -8.67
CA MET A 12 -3.32 10.96 -7.24
C MET A 12 -4.05 11.96 -6.31
N LEU A 13 -4.60 13.06 -6.85
CA LEU A 13 -5.29 14.08 -6.05
C LEU A 13 -6.80 13.85 -5.92
N PHE A 14 -7.41 12.96 -6.72
CA PHE A 14 -8.87 12.81 -6.78
C PHE A 14 -9.46 11.61 -6.00
N THR A 15 -8.62 10.73 -5.41
CA THR A 15 -9.10 9.58 -4.63
C THR A 15 -9.03 9.75 -3.11
N MET A 16 -8.77 10.96 -2.62
CA MET A 16 -8.74 11.23 -1.15
C MET A 16 -10.08 11.76 -0.56
N LEU A 17 -11.18 11.80 -1.33
CA LEU A 17 -12.40 12.48 -0.85
C LEU A 17 -13.63 11.59 -0.63
N SER A 18 -13.45 10.29 -0.45
CA SER A 18 -14.63 9.45 -0.13
C SER A 18 -14.31 8.31 0.83
N LEU A 19 -14.06 8.60 2.09
CA LEU A 19 -14.23 7.68 3.22
C LEU A 19 -14.35 8.51 4.53
N LEU A 20 -15.37 9.35 4.58
CA LEU A 20 -15.93 9.79 5.86
C LEU A 20 -17.27 9.06 5.96
N ASP A 21 -17.38 8.12 6.87
CA ASP A 21 -18.69 7.65 7.28
C ASP A 21 -19.36 8.72 8.15
N ALA A 22 -20.68 8.67 8.24
CA ALA A 22 -21.51 9.66 8.91
C ALA A 22 -21.30 9.74 10.44
N SER A 23 -20.33 9.03 11.02
CA SER A 23 -20.06 8.98 12.47
C SER A 23 -18.81 9.74 12.91
N GLY A 24 -17.99 10.27 11.98
CA GLY A 24 -16.84 11.14 12.32
C GLY A 24 -15.75 10.49 13.17
N THR A 25 -15.79 9.17 13.37
CA THR A 25 -14.75 8.46 14.13
C THR A 25 -13.72 7.87 13.19
N ALA A 26 -12.61 8.58 13.01
CA ALA A 26 -11.41 8.01 12.43
C ALA A 26 -10.89 6.92 13.37
N HIS A 27 -11.31 5.69 13.15
CA HIS A 27 -10.62 4.56 13.76
C HIS A 27 -9.22 4.50 13.18
N ALA A 28 -8.22 4.86 14.01
CA ALA A 28 -6.86 4.43 13.77
C ALA A 28 -6.90 2.89 13.77
N VAL A 29 -6.89 2.29 12.58
CA VAL A 29 -6.65 0.85 12.47
C VAL A 29 -5.22 0.67 12.96
N PRO A 30 -5.00 -0.01 14.11
CA PRO A 30 -3.66 -0.45 14.43
C PRO A 30 -3.21 -1.32 13.25
N VAL A 31 -1.98 -1.18 12.79
CA VAL A 31 -1.34 -2.17 11.95
C VAL A 31 -1.11 -3.39 12.84
N THR A 32 -2.19 -4.05 13.22
CA THR A 32 -2.14 -5.37 13.82
C THR A 32 -1.77 -6.29 12.66
N GLY A 33 -0.58 -6.85 12.71
CA GLY A 33 -0.30 -8.05 11.94
C GLY A 33 -1.48 -9.01 12.16
N PRO A 34 -1.82 -9.87 11.17
CA PRO A 34 -3.00 -10.70 11.25
C PRO A 34 -2.98 -11.50 12.54
N THR A 35 -3.87 -11.15 13.49
CA THR A 35 -4.21 -12.02 14.59
C THR A 35 -4.92 -13.20 13.97
N THR A 36 -4.27 -14.37 13.96
CA THR A 36 -4.81 -15.68 13.61
C THR A 36 -5.42 -15.80 12.21
N GLY A 37 -4.63 -15.51 11.15
CA GLY A 37 -4.89 -16.11 9.84
C GLY A 37 -4.65 -17.63 9.95
N LYS A 38 -5.55 -18.44 9.41
CA LYS A 38 -5.32 -19.88 9.27
C LYS A 38 -3.95 -20.05 8.60
N THR A 39 -3.00 -20.57 9.36
CA THR A 39 -1.73 -21.08 8.83
C THR A 39 -2.10 -22.11 7.76
N LEU A 40 -1.56 -21.94 6.55
CA LEU A 40 -1.50 -23.05 5.62
C LEU A 40 -0.95 -24.24 6.41
N PRO A 41 -1.52 -25.46 6.30
CA PRO A 41 -1.03 -26.60 7.05
C PRO A 41 0.43 -26.85 6.61
N VAL A 42 1.38 -26.43 7.40
CA VAL A 42 2.78 -26.79 7.28
C VAL A 42 2.98 -28.03 8.12
N THR A 43 2.81 -29.18 7.50
CA THR A 43 3.37 -30.43 8.00
C THR A 43 4.77 -30.60 7.43
N GLU A 44 5.72 -30.61 8.33
CA GLU A 44 7.10 -31.14 8.27
C GLU A 44 7.89 -31.10 6.95
N THR A 45 9.10 -30.45 7.08
CA THR A 45 10.35 -30.74 6.35
C THR A 45 10.28 -30.86 4.83
N ALA A 46 10.36 -29.76 4.21
CA ALA A 46 10.81 -29.32 2.90
C ALA A 46 9.93 -28.15 2.47
N ALA A 47 10.51 -27.08 1.98
CA ALA A 47 9.75 -25.98 1.40
C ALA A 47 8.68 -26.56 0.45
N THR A 48 7.40 -26.42 0.82
CA THR A 48 6.32 -27.04 0.05
C THR A 48 6.29 -26.35 -1.31
N LYS A 49 6.75 -27.01 -2.35
CA LYS A 49 6.63 -26.51 -3.72
C LYS A 49 5.16 -26.44 -4.05
N PHE A 50 4.64 -25.25 -4.30
CA PHE A 50 3.31 -25.08 -4.85
C PHE A 50 3.34 -25.50 -6.33
N SER A 51 2.66 -26.56 -6.64
CA SER A 51 2.39 -26.95 -8.02
C SER A 51 0.91 -27.35 -8.08
N PRO A 52 0.08 -26.60 -8.74
CA PRO A 52 0.33 -25.46 -9.61
C PRO A 52 0.61 -24.12 -8.88
N GLU A 53 0.96 -23.08 -9.67
CA GLU A 53 1.11 -21.69 -9.21
C GLU A 53 -0.11 -21.23 -8.41
N PRO A 54 0.04 -20.58 -7.23
CA PRO A 54 -1.08 -20.06 -6.44
C PRO A 54 -1.87 -18.99 -7.18
N ALA A 55 -3.17 -18.94 -6.93
CA ALA A 55 -4.02 -17.81 -7.30
C ALA A 55 -4.26 -16.90 -6.11
N ILE A 56 -4.52 -15.61 -6.38
CA ILE A 56 -4.87 -14.59 -5.41
C ILE A 56 -6.19 -13.92 -5.78
N ARG A 57 -7.00 -13.58 -4.79
CA ARG A 57 -8.27 -12.90 -4.95
C ARG A 57 -8.09 -11.41 -4.63
N VAL A 58 -8.25 -10.56 -5.65
CA VAL A 58 -8.14 -9.10 -5.53
C VAL A 58 -9.53 -8.50 -5.50
N GLY A 59 -9.93 -7.88 -4.39
CA GLY A 59 -11.22 -7.20 -4.26
C GLY A 59 -11.19 -5.86 -4.96
N LEU A 60 -11.61 -5.80 -6.24
CA LEU A 60 -11.53 -4.58 -7.04
C LEU A 60 -12.55 -3.52 -6.61
N ALA A 61 -13.74 -3.94 -6.23
CA ALA A 61 -14.80 -3.03 -5.77
C ALA A 61 -15.75 -3.73 -4.82
N THR A 62 -16.19 -3.01 -3.79
CA THR A 62 -17.22 -3.43 -2.82
C THR A 62 -18.39 -2.47 -2.86
N GLY A 63 -19.58 -2.89 -2.38
CA GLY A 63 -20.73 -2.00 -2.26
C GLY A 63 -21.37 -1.57 -3.59
N GLN A 64 -21.21 -2.34 -4.67
CA GLN A 64 -21.66 -1.95 -6.00
C GLN A 64 -23.13 -2.31 -6.23
N GLU A 65 -23.86 -1.40 -6.92
CA GLU A 65 -25.20 -1.66 -7.43
C GLU A 65 -25.16 -2.42 -8.76
N ALA A 66 -24.11 -2.22 -9.54
CA ALA A 66 -23.90 -2.85 -10.84
C ALA A 66 -22.43 -3.09 -11.11
N ALA A 67 -22.12 -4.10 -11.95
CA ALA A 67 -20.80 -4.36 -12.51
C ALA A 67 -20.94 -4.57 -14.02
N VAL A 68 -20.11 -3.87 -14.80
CA VAL A 68 -20.14 -3.92 -16.27
C VAL A 68 -18.81 -4.48 -16.77
N PHE A 69 -18.91 -5.54 -17.58
CA PHE A 69 -17.78 -6.20 -18.21
C PHE A 69 -17.86 -6.11 -19.73
N LEU A 70 -16.71 -5.91 -20.38
CA LEU A 70 -16.58 -6.03 -21.83
C LEU A 70 -15.62 -7.19 -22.13
N ALA A 71 -16.16 -8.25 -22.72
CA ALA A 71 -15.42 -9.42 -23.13
C ALA A 71 -14.70 -9.17 -24.47
N LYS A 72 -13.37 -9.26 -24.55
CA LYS A 72 -12.63 -9.17 -25.82
C LYS A 72 -12.48 -10.50 -26.55
N GLY A 73 -12.89 -11.60 -25.91
CA GLY A 73 -12.95 -12.95 -26.45
C GLY A 73 -14.19 -13.69 -25.98
N GLU A 74 -14.19 -15.01 -26.09
CA GLU A 74 -15.26 -15.85 -25.58
C GLU A 74 -15.14 -16.08 -24.08
N TYR A 75 -16.21 -15.78 -23.34
CA TYR A 75 -16.33 -15.97 -21.91
C TYR A 75 -17.61 -16.71 -21.56
N VAL A 76 -17.62 -17.35 -20.39
CA VAL A 76 -18.79 -18.02 -19.84
C VAL A 76 -19.03 -17.49 -18.44
N VAL A 77 -20.27 -17.09 -18.16
CA VAL A 77 -20.73 -16.81 -16.80
C VAL A 77 -21.25 -18.12 -16.21
N ARG A 78 -20.76 -18.49 -15.04
CA ARG A 78 -21.14 -19.74 -14.33
C ARG A 78 -21.67 -19.43 -12.94
N ASP A 79 -22.50 -20.31 -12.42
CA ASP A 79 -22.77 -20.40 -11.00
C ASP A 79 -21.50 -20.90 -10.29
N GLY A 80 -21.00 -20.10 -9.33
CA GLY A 80 -19.76 -20.41 -8.63
C GLY A 80 -19.85 -21.54 -7.61
N ALA A 81 -21.05 -22.06 -7.35
CA ALA A 81 -21.26 -23.20 -6.47
C ALA A 81 -21.43 -24.52 -7.26
N THR A 82 -22.19 -24.48 -8.35
CA THR A 82 -22.55 -25.66 -9.15
C THR A 82 -21.75 -25.80 -10.43
N GLU A 83 -20.96 -24.80 -10.81
CA GLU A 83 -20.24 -24.68 -12.08
C GLU A 83 -21.16 -24.71 -13.34
N LEU A 84 -22.47 -24.63 -13.16
CA LEU A 84 -23.43 -24.59 -14.26
C LEU A 84 -23.24 -23.30 -15.09
N GLY A 85 -23.18 -23.45 -16.42
CA GLY A 85 -23.16 -22.32 -17.33
C GLY A 85 -24.49 -21.57 -17.33
N LEU A 86 -24.44 -20.25 -17.07
CA LEU A 86 -25.61 -19.39 -17.02
C LEU A 86 -25.74 -18.55 -18.29
N GLU A 87 -24.63 -18.05 -18.82
CA GLU A 87 -24.58 -17.21 -20.02
C GLU A 87 -23.27 -17.37 -20.75
N LYS A 88 -23.30 -17.32 -22.09
CA LYS A 88 -22.10 -17.27 -22.95
C LYS A 88 -21.93 -15.88 -23.51
N LEU A 89 -20.73 -15.36 -23.46
CA LEU A 89 -20.35 -14.06 -23.99
C LEU A 89 -19.46 -14.25 -25.19
N SER A 90 -19.88 -13.81 -26.33
CA SER A 90 -19.04 -13.73 -27.54
C SER A 90 -18.06 -12.57 -27.45
N ALA A 91 -17.07 -12.57 -28.35
CA ALA A 91 -16.13 -11.45 -28.44
C ALA A 91 -16.85 -10.12 -28.64
N ASN A 92 -16.42 -9.09 -27.92
CA ASN A 92 -17.00 -7.74 -27.85
C ASN A 92 -18.40 -7.66 -27.22
N ALA A 93 -18.89 -8.73 -26.58
CA ALA A 93 -20.13 -8.67 -25.81
C ALA A 93 -19.94 -7.90 -24.50
N THR A 94 -20.98 -7.17 -24.12
CA THR A 94 -21.07 -6.51 -22.80
C THR A 94 -21.93 -7.36 -21.88
N LEU A 95 -21.45 -7.60 -20.66
CA LEU A 95 -22.21 -8.19 -19.56
C LEU A 95 -22.50 -7.11 -18.53
N THR A 96 -23.77 -6.87 -18.24
CA THR A 96 -24.20 -6.03 -17.13
C THR A 96 -24.76 -6.92 -16.03
N VAL A 97 -24.09 -6.94 -14.89
CA VAL A 97 -24.57 -7.61 -13.68
C VAL A 97 -25.14 -6.57 -12.75
N THR A 98 -26.42 -6.70 -12.41
CA THR A 98 -27.14 -5.87 -11.44
C THR A 98 -27.73 -6.73 -10.33
N LYS A 99 -28.43 -6.11 -9.39
CA LYS A 99 -29.11 -6.83 -8.30
C LYS A 99 -30.56 -6.36 -8.14
N ARG A 100 -31.40 -7.27 -7.64
CA ARG A 100 -32.76 -6.97 -7.18
C ARG A 100 -33.09 -7.88 -6.01
N GLY A 101 -33.44 -7.33 -4.83
CA GLY A 101 -33.83 -8.14 -3.68
C GLY A 101 -32.82 -9.20 -3.25
N GLY A 102 -31.48 -8.92 -3.37
CA GLY A 102 -30.42 -9.88 -3.02
C GLY A 102 -30.19 -10.99 -4.07
N GLN A 103 -30.76 -10.86 -5.27
CA GLN A 103 -30.58 -11.76 -6.40
C GLN A 103 -29.82 -11.06 -7.52
N PHE A 104 -28.92 -11.78 -8.19
CA PHE A 104 -28.22 -11.26 -9.38
C PHE A 104 -29.15 -11.25 -10.60
N LEU A 105 -28.95 -10.22 -11.42
CA LEU A 105 -29.51 -10.13 -12.77
C LEU A 105 -28.38 -10.06 -13.78
N LEU A 106 -28.37 -10.97 -14.76
CA LEU A 106 -27.45 -10.93 -15.91
C LEU A 106 -28.20 -10.30 -17.09
N ASN A 107 -27.74 -9.15 -17.58
CA ASN A 107 -28.41 -8.42 -18.66
C ASN A 107 -29.92 -8.24 -18.42
N GLY A 108 -30.30 -7.97 -17.13
CA GLY A 108 -31.69 -7.81 -16.70
C GLY A 108 -32.44 -9.11 -16.39
N LYS A 109 -31.88 -10.30 -16.65
CA LYS A 109 -32.49 -11.60 -16.38
C LYS A 109 -32.07 -12.11 -15.00
N PRO A 110 -33.00 -12.48 -14.11
CA PRO A 110 -32.66 -12.98 -12.80
C PRO A 110 -32.03 -14.39 -12.86
N VAL A 111 -31.04 -14.63 -12.02
CA VAL A 111 -30.39 -15.95 -11.87
C VAL A 111 -30.35 -16.36 -10.40
N SER A 112 -30.48 -17.66 -10.14
CA SER A 112 -30.54 -18.19 -8.75
C SER A 112 -29.16 -18.30 -8.08
N ALA A 113 -28.07 -18.12 -8.81
CA ALA A 113 -26.72 -18.20 -8.31
C ALA A 113 -26.45 -17.17 -7.20
N LYS A 114 -25.76 -17.58 -6.13
CA LYS A 114 -25.29 -16.72 -5.04
C LYS A 114 -23.88 -16.19 -5.29
N ILE A 115 -23.17 -16.83 -6.19
CA ILE A 115 -21.81 -16.50 -6.63
C ILE A 115 -21.81 -16.62 -8.14
N LEU A 116 -21.31 -15.60 -8.80
CA LEU A 116 -21.06 -15.63 -10.24
C LEU A 116 -19.57 -15.74 -10.51
N VAL A 117 -19.20 -16.56 -11.49
CA VAL A 117 -17.82 -16.65 -12.01
C VAL A 117 -17.87 -16.32 -13.50
N VAL A 118 -17.15 -15.27 -13.88
CA VAL A 118 -16.96 -14.88 -15.30
C VAL A 118 -15.57 -15.33 -15.70
N LYS A 119 -15.49 -16.36 -16.53
CA LYS A 119 -14.20 -16.95 -16.95
C LYS A 119 -14.11 -17.18 -18.44
N ARG A 120 -12.90 -17.25 -18.96
CA ARG A 120 -12.64 -17.53 -20.36
C ARG A 120 -13.22 -18.91 -20.75
N ALA A 121 -13.76 -19.00 -21.95
CA ALA A 121 -14.23 -20.26 -22.49
C ALA A 121 -13.05 -21.22 -22.81
N ASP A 122 -11.94 -20.66 -23.35
CA ASP A 122 -10.65 -21.35 -23.49
C ASP A 122 -9.65 -20.80 -22.46
N SER A 123 -9.27 -21.63 -21.50
CA SER A 123 -8.31 -21.25 -20.43
C SER A 123 -6.90 -20.97 -20.95
N ARG A 124 -6.54 -21.44 -22.15
CA ARG A 124 -5.23 -21.22 -22.79
C ARG A 124 -5.14 -19.87 -23.49
N ALA A 125 -6.27 -19.25 -23.82
CA ALA A 125 -6.27 -17.94 -24.46
C ALA A 125 -5.91 -16.83 -23.46
N SER A 126 -4.91 -16.01 -23.78
CA SER A 126 -4.52 -14.84 -22.94
C SER A 126 -5.29 -13.58 -23.35
N ILE A 127 -6.63 -13.69 -23.45
CA ILE A 127 -7.48 -12.57 -23.86
C ILE A 127 -7.99 -11.87 -22.60
N PRO A 128 -7.84 -10.53 -22.48
CA PRO A 128 -8.31 -9.80 -21.30
C PRO A 128 -9.83 -9.62 -21.28
N ILE A 129 -10.37 -9.49 -20.08
CA ILE A 129 -11.71 -8.94 -19.85
C ILE A 129 -11.58 -7.54 -19.26
N PHE A 130 -12.46 -6.63 -19.65
CA PHE A 130 -12.50 -5.29 -19.13
C PHE A 130 -13.57 -5.18 -18.04
N TYR A 131 -13.22 -4.57 -16.93
CA TYR A 131 -14.13 -4.17 -15.87
C TYR A 131 -13.97 -2.66 -15.65
N ASN A 132 -15.05 -1.89 -15.75
CA ASN A 132 -15.03 -0.42 -15.63
C ASN A 132 -14.01 0.27 -16.55
N GLY A 133 -13.77 -0.27 -17.74
CA GLY A 133 -12.83 0.28 -18.72
C GLY A 133 -11.37 -0.17 -18.57
N GLU A 134 -11.03 -0.80 -17.45
CA GLU A 134 -9.68 -1.34 -17.19
C GLU A 134 -9.58 -2.82 -17.56
N ALA A 135 -8.46 -3.22 -18.13
CA ALA A 135 -8.19 -4.59 -18.59
C ALA A 135 -7.52 -5.44 -17.51
N TYR A 136 -8.00 -6.67 -17.34
CA TYR A 136 -7.48 -7.60 -16.34
C TYR A 136 -7.20 -8.98 -16.93
N ARG A 137 -6.21 -9.67 -16.33
CA ARG A 137 -5.97 -11.10 -16.51
C ARG A 137 -6.84 -11.90 -15.54
N GLY A 138 -6.87 -13.22 -15.72
CA GLY A 138 -7.58 -14.13 -14.83
C GLY A 138 -9.09 -14.11 -15.02
N ASP A 139 -9.80 -14.52 -13.99
CA ASP A 139 -11.24 -14.67 -13.95
C ASP A 139 -11.85 -13.66 -12.97
N PHE A 140 -13.16 -13.45 -13.05
CA PHE A 140 -13.87 -12.62 -12.08
C PHE A 140 -14.85 -13.46 -11.26
N ARG A 141 -14.91 -13.15 -9.97
CA ARG A 141 -15.90 -13.68 -9.04
C ARG A 141 -16.73 -12.53 -8.50
N LEU A 142 -18.04 -12.65 -8.57
CA LEU A 142 -18.95 -11.67 -7.97
C LEU A 142 -19.72 -12.35 -6.84
N ILE A 143 -19.76 -11.72 -5.69
CA ILE A 143 -20.50 -12.17 -4.52
C ILE A 143 -21.47 -11.09 -4.06
N MET A 144 -22.56 -11.50 -3.43
CA MET A 144 -23.49 -10.59 -2.76
C MET A 144 -23.07 -10.46 -1.30
N GLN A 145 -22.75 -9.25 -0.88
CA GLN A 145 -22.34 -8.98 0.49
C GLN A 145 -23.04 -7.70 1.01
N ASN A 146 -23.67 -7.79 2.18
CA ASN A 146 -24.42 -6.67 2.75
C ASN A 146 -25.45 -6.04 1.78
N GLY A 147 -26.05 -6.88 0.92
CA GLY A 147 -27.02 -6.46 -0.06
C GLY A 147 -26.44 -5.75 -1.29
N ALA A 148 -25.12 -5.70 -1.48
CA ALA A 148 -24.42 -5.08 -2.59
C ALA A 148 -23.46 -6.06 -3.27
N ILE A 149 -23.03 -5.75 -4.50
CA ILE A 149 -22.10 -6.59 -5.28
C ILE A 149 -20.68 -6.27 -4.87
N THR A 150 -19.90 -7.30 -4.54
CA THR A 150 -18.44 -7.25 -4.45
C THR A 150 -17.85 -7.90 -5.69
N VAL A 151 -16.95 -7.20 -6.37
CA VAL A 151 -16.28 -7.64 -7.59
C VAL A 151 -14.84 -8.03 -7.25
N ILE A 152 -14.49 -9.28 -7.53
CA ILE A 152 -13.21 -9.88 -7.18
C ILE A 152 -12.53 -10.38 -8.46
N ASN A 153 -11.30 -9.98 -8.69
CA ASN A 153 -10.45 -10.56 -9.73
C ASN A 153 -9.68 -11.74 -9.14
N ASN A 154 -9.87 -12.92 -9.70
CA ASN A 154 -9.14 -14.13 -9.33
C ASN A 154 -8.05 -14.37 -10.38
N VAL A 155 -6.80 -14.21 -10.00
CA VAL A 155 -5.65 -14.12 -10.91
C VAL A 155 -4.49 -14.96 -10.38
N THR A 156 -3.62 -15.50 -11.25
CA THR A 156 -2.40 -16.19 -10.80
C THR A 156 -1.47 -15.20 -10.11
N LEU A 157 -0.61 -15.71 -9.23
CA LEU A 157 0.24 -14.85 -8.41
C LEU A 157 1.21 -14.02 -9.24
N ASP A 158 1.80 -14.57 -10.31
CA ASP A 158 2.71 -13.82 -11.18
C ASP A 158 1.98 -12.81 -12.08
N ASP A 159 0.77 -13.13 -12.55
CA ASP A 159 -0.09 -12.16 -13.25
C ASP A 159 -0.50 -11.00 -12.33
N TYR A 160 -0.80 -11.28 -11.06
CA TYR A 160 -1.04 -10.25 -10.04
C TYR A 160 0.19 -9.35 -9.86
N VAL A 161 1.37 -9.95 -9.64
CA VAL A 161 2.64 -9.22 -9.45
C VAL A 161 2.95 -8.34 -10.65
N SER A 162 2.65 -8.82 -11.88
CA SER A 162 2.82 -8.04 -13.11
C SER A 162 1.95 -6.77 -13.12
N GLY A 163 0.72 -6.87 -12.61
CA GLY A 163 -0.19 -5.72 -12.45
C GLY A 163 0.15 -4.80 -11.26
N VAL A 164 1.00 -5.25 -10.33
CA VAL A 164 1.46 -4.45 -9.17
C VAL A 164 2.71 -3.66 -9.49
N ILE A 165 3.75 -4.28 -10.08
CA ILE A 165 5.07 -3.64 -10.22
C ILE A 165 4.99 -2.33 -10.98
N GLY A 166 4.35 -2.32 -12.15
CA GLY A 166 4.28 -1.10 -12.96
C GLY A 166 3.36 -0.02 -12.39
N ALA A 167 2.48 -0.39 -11.44
CA ALA A 167 1.66 0.57 -10.70
C ALA A 167 2.42 1.17 -9.50
N GLU A 168 3.37 0.42 -8.93
CA GLU A 168 4.18 0.84 -7.77
C GLU A 168 5.50 1.53 -8.16
N MET A 169 6.11 1.11 -9.28
CA MET A 169 7.41 1.61 -9.75
C MET A 169 7.32 2.01 -11.22
N GLY A 170 8.26 2.84 -11.69
CA GLY A 170 8.41 3.15 -13.11
C GLY A 170 8.82 1.92 -13.93
N ALA A 171 8.15 1.69 -15.06
CA ALA A 171 8.43 0.55 -15.94
C ALA A 171 9.80 0.63 -16.64
N ASP A 172 10.44 1.79 -16.63
CA ASP A 172 11.77 2.12 -17.17
C ASP A 172 12.89 2.00 -16.12
N TRP A 173 12.55 1.56 -14.91
CA TRP A 173 13.52 1.40 -13.82
C TRP A 173 14.50 0.25 -14.09
N PRO A 174 15.69 0.25 -13.43
CA PRO A 174 16.69 -0.81 -13.59
C PRO A 174 16.11 -2.19 -13.32
N MET A 175 16.48 -3.17 -14.14
CA MET A 175 15.97 -4.55 -14.08
C MET A 175 16.13 -5.18 -12.69
N GLU A 176 17.25 -4.95 -12.00
CA GLU A 176 17.50 -5.52 -10.68
C GLU A 176 16.58 -4.91 -9.61
N ALA A 177 16.18 -3.63 -9.75
CA ALA A 177 15.18 -3.01 -8.88
C ALA A 177 13.78 -3.60 -9.13
N LEU A 178 13.40 -3.80 -10.40
CA LEU A 178 12.13 -4.43 -10.77
C LEU A 178 12.06 -5.90 -10.31
N ARG A 179 13.17 -6.66 -10.41
CA ARG A 179 13.27 -8.03 -9.89
C ARG A 179 13.11 -8.07 -8.37
N ALA A 180 13.78 -7.16 -7.65
CA ALA A 180 13.63 -7.04 -6.20
C ALA A 180 12.18 -6.73 -5.80
N GLN A 181 11.53 -5.81 -6.52
CA GLN A 181 10.13 -5.50 -6.30
C GLN A 181 9.22 -6.69 -6.61
N ALA A 182 9.52 -7.48 -7.66
CA ALA A 182 8.73 -8.66 -8.01
C ALA A 182 8.74 -9.69 -6.87
N VAL A 183 9.92 -10.00 -6.32
CA VAL A 183 10.04 -10.93 -5.19
C VAL A 183 9.36 -10.35 -3.94
N ALA A 184 9.55 -9.06 -3.66
CA ALA A 184 8.91 -8.42 -2.51
C ALA A 184 7.37 -8.42 -2.64
N ALA A 185 6.83 -8.04 -3.79
CA ALA A 185 5.38 -7.99 -4.03
C ALA A 185 4.75 -9.39 -3.97
N ARG A 186 5.41 -10.41 -4.54
CA ARG A 186 4.97 -11.81 -4.48
C ARG A 186 4.94 -12.34 -3.06
N THR A 187 5.98 -12.05 -2.29
CA THR A 187 6.08 -12.44 -0.87
C THR A 187 4.99 -11.78 -0.03
N PHE A 188 4.77 -10.47 -0.23
CA PHE A 188 3.71 -9.73 0.46
C PHE A 188 2.32 -10.29 0.15
N ALA A 189 2.06 -10.64 -1.11
CA ALA A 189 0.78 -11.22 -1.53
C ALA A 189 0.52 -12.55 -0.81
N LEU A 190 1.51 -13.44 -0.75
CA LEU A 190 1.41 -14.71 -0.02
C LEU A 190 1.25 -14.51 1.49
N TYR A 191 2.00 -13.56 2.08
CA TYR A 191 1.83 -13.20 3.49
C TYR A 191 0.41 -12.69 3.79
N SER A 192 -0.20 -12.00 2.83
CA SER A 192 -1.49 -11.33 2.99
C SER A 192 -2.70 -12.18 2.59
N LEU A 193 -2.53 -13.47 2.25
CA LEU A 193 -3.65 -14.36 1.96
C LEU A 193 -4.65 -14.38 3.11
N GLY A 194 -5.94 -14.18 2.79
CA GLY A 194 -7.01 -14.11 3.76
C GLY A 194 -7.10 -12.82 4.57
N ARG A 195 -6.30 -11.80 4.27
CA ARG A 195 -6.33 -10.50 4.99
C ARG A 195 -7.71 -9.85 4.98
N HIS A 196 -8.45 -10.01 3.89
CA HIS A 196 -9.82 -9.53 3.69
C HIS A 196 -10.83 -10.69 3.58
N GLU A 197 -10.60 -11.81 4.29
CA GLU A 197 -11.45 -13.00 4.20
C GLU A 197 -12.93 -12.69 4.52
N LYS A 198 -13.19 -11.82 5.49
CA LYS A 198 -14.56 -11.37 5.83
C LYS A 198 -15.26 -10.63 4.68
N GLU A 199 -14.49 -10.05 3.79
CA GLU A 199 -14.95 -9.34 2.60
C GLU A 199 -14.94 -10.23 1.35
N GLY A 200 -14.49 -11.49 1.48
CA GLY A 200 -14.50 -12.52 0.43
C GLY A 200 -13.28 -12.54 -0.48
N PHE A 201 -12.24 -11.75 -0.21
CA PHE A 201 -11.01 -11.67 -1.01
C PHE A 201 -9.74 -11.66 -0.15
N ASP A 202 -8.55 -11.64 -0.76
CA ASP A 202 -7.27 -11.68 -0.04
C ASP A 202 -6.66 -10.29 0.13
N VAL A 203 -6.61 -9.50 -0.95
CA VAL A 203 -5.99 -8.17 -0.97
C VAL A 203 -6.89 -7.16 -1.67
N CYS A 204 -6.80 -5.88 -1.28
CA CYS A 204 -7.43 -4.77 -1.99
C CYS A 204 -6.45 -4.13 -3.01
N PRO A 205 -6.95 -3.37 -4.03
CA PRO A 205 -6.14 -2.91 -5.15
C PRO A 205 -5.47 -1.55 -4.91
N ASN A 206 -5.36 -1.09 -3.67
CA ASN A 206 -4.88 0.23 -3.30
C ASN A 206 -3.72 0.17 -2.28
N THR A 207 -3.23 1.32 -1.83
CA THR A 207 -2.09 1.46 -0.90
C THR A 207 -2.29 0.81 0.48
N HIS A 208 -3.47 0.33 0.83
CA HIS A 208 -3.69 -0.46 2.05
C HIS A 208 -3.05 -1.85 1.93
N CYS A 209 -3.09 -2.47 0.73
CA CYS A 209 -2.38 -3.70 0.41
C CYS A 209 -1.24 -3.40 -0.57
N GLN A 210 -1.53 -3.40 -1.87
CA GLN A 210 -0.60 -3.04 -2.94
C GLN A 210 -1.40 -2.39 -4.06
N VAL A 211 -0.85 -1.38 -4.73
CA VAL A 211 -1.53 -0.79 -5.89
C VAL A 211 -1.53 -1.79 -7.03
N TYR A 212 -2.73 -2.17 -7.49
CA TYR A 212 -2.93 -3.14 -8.56
C TYR A 212 -3.63 -2.49 -9.73
N GLY A 213 -2.90 -2.29 -10.83
CA GLY A 213 -3.37 -1.61 -12.04
C GLY A 213 -3.81 -2.55 -13.17
N GLY A 214 -3.90 -3.88 -12.92
CA GLY A 214 -4.21 -4.85 -13.97
C GLY A 214 -3.21 -4.78 -15.14
N ILE A 215 -3.69 -5.02 -16.36
CA ILE A 215 -2.82 -5.05 -17.57
C ILE A 215 -2.25 -3.66 -17.91
N ALA A 216 -2.91 -2.57 -17.50
CA ALA A 216 -2.40 -1.23 -17.76
C ALA A 216 -1.05 -0.93 -17.07
N ALA A 217 -0.74 -1.67 -16.01
CA ALA A 217 0.55 -1.58 -15.31
C ALA A 217 1.65 -2.46 -15.94
N GLU A 218 1.32 -3.30 -16.91
CA GLU A 218 2.29 -4.21 -17.54
C GLU A 218 3.13 -3.47 -18.59
N SER A 219 4.39 -3.89 -18.70
CA SER A 219 5.30 -3.56 -19.78
C SER A 219 6.18 -4.75 -20.10
N LYS A 220 6.90 -4.74 -21.23
CA LYS A 220 7.86 -5.80 -21.55
C LYS A 220 8.92 -5.98 -20.46
N THR A 221 9.39 -4.87 -19.88
CA THR A 221 10.40 -4.87 -18.81
C THR A 221 9.84 -5.48 -17.52
N VAL A 222 8.62 -5.07 -17.13
CA VAL A 222 7.90 -5.62 -15.95
C VAL A 222 7.69 -7.13 -16.12
N LEU A 223 7.16 -7.57 -17.26
CA LEU A 223 6.93 -9.00 -17.54
C LEU A 223 8.24 -9.81 -17.51
N ALA A 224 9.35 -9.26 -18.02
CA ALA A 224 10.66 -9.88 -17.95
C ALA A 224 11.18 -9.99 -16.50
N ALA A 225 10.99 -8.97 -15.67
CA ALA A 225 11.37 -9.01 -14.26
C ALA A 225 10.59 -10.08 -13.50
N VAL A 226 9.27 -10.16 -13.67
CA VAL A 226 8.40 -11.17 -13.04
C VAL A 226 8.78 -12.58 -13.49
N SER A 227 8.91 -12.79 -14.81
CA SER A 227 9.25 -14.10 -15.39
C SER A 227 10.62 -14.60 -14.91
N SER A 228 11.64 -13.71 -14.85
CA SER A 228 12.98 -14.09 -14.42
C SER A 228 13.11 -14.39 -12.91
N THR A 229 12.12 -13.97 -12.11
CA THR A 229 12.03 -14.25 -10.67
C THR A 229 10.83 -15.14 -10.32
N ARG A 230 10.31 -15.87 -11.30
CA ARG A 230 9.10 -16.69 -11.15
C ARG A 230 9.18 -17.62 -9.97
N GLY A 231 8.16 -17.55 -9.10
CA GLY A 231 8.03 -18.39 -7.90
C GLY A 231 8.97 -18.04 -6.76
N GLU A 232 9.88 -17.05 -6.91
CA GLU A 232 10.78 -16.66 -5.84
C GLU A 232 10.09 -15.81 -4.78
N VAL A 233 10.30 -16.18 -3.51
CA VAL A 233 9.73 -15.52 -2.32
C VAL A 233 10.76 -15.49 -1.19
N MET A 234 10.60 -14.52 -0.30
CA MET A 234 11.39 -14.41 0.93
C MET A 234 10.71 -15.11 2.09
N MET A 235 11.45 -15.95 2.79
CA MET A 235 10.98 -16.74 3.91
C MET A 235 11.79 -16.42 5.18
N TYR A 236 11.12 -16.51 6.31
CA TYR A 236 11.73 -16.52 7.64
C TYR A 236 11.02 -17.54 8.50
N ASN A 237 11.78 -18.50 9.06
CA ASN A 237 11.23 -19.64 9.79
C ASN A 237 10.10 -20.35 9.00
N ASP A 238 10.39 -20.73 7.77
CA ASP A 238 9.50 -21.45 6.84
C ASP A 238 8.16 -20.76 6.51
N LYS A 239 8.08 -19.45 6.72
CA LYS A 239 6.90 -18.64 6.41
C LYS A 239 7.25 -17.45 5.53
N PRO A 240 6.38 -17.09 4.56
CA PRO A 240 6.53 -15.82 3.85
C PRO A 240 6.60 -14.64 4.81
N ILE A 241 7.54 -13.73 4.60
CA ILE A 241 7.69 -12.55 5.46
C ILE A 241 6.68 -11.46 5.12
N TYR A 242 6.43 -10.57 6.07
CA TYR A 242 5.80 -9.27 5.81
C TYR A 242 6.79 -8.38 5.05
N SER A 243 6.84 -8.51 3.73
CA SER A 243 7.79 -7.81 2.85
C SER A 243 7.27 -6.42 2.47
N ALA A 244 7.05 -5.57 3.47
CA ALA A 244 6.64 -4.19 3.27
C ALA A 244 7.67 -3.40 2.44
N PHE A 245 7.20 -2.48 1.60
CA PHE A 245 8.04 -1.58 0.82
C PHE A 245 7.40 -0.19 0.73
N HIS A 246 8.18 0.81 0.38
CA HIS A 246 7.73 2.20 0.34
C HIS A 246 8.55 3.00 -0.68
N ALA A 247 8.06 4.17 -1.09
CA ALA A 247 8.69 4.96 -2.14
C ALA A 247 10.13 5.37 -1.78
N SER A 248 10.34 6.06 -0.66
CA SER A 248 11.67 6.55 -0.24
C SER A 248 11.81 6.60 1.27
N SER A 249 12.92 6.09 1.78
CA SER A 249 13.22 6.11 3.22
C SER A 249 13.63 7.49 3.75
N GLY A 250 14.15 8.35 2.88
CA GLY A 250 14.79 9.62 3.27
C GLY A 250 16.16 9.42 3.91
N GLY A 251 16.84 8.28 3.67
CA GLY A 251 18.20 7.98 4.13
C GLY A 251 18.32 6.86 5.17
N TRP A 252 17.24 6.49 5.84
CA TRP A 252 17.15 5.36 6.76
C TRP A 252 15.77 4.72 6.71
N THR A 253 15.71 3.40 6.59
CA THR A 253 14.45 2.67 6.73
C THR A 253 14.01 2.64 8.18
N ALA A 254 12.77 2.29 8.43
CA ALA A 254 12.20 2.09 9.75
C ALA A 254 12.21 0.61 10.14
N GLY A 255 12.41 0.30 11.41
CA GLY A 255 11.93 -0.95 11.98
C GLY A 255 10.39 -0.99 11.95
N ASN A 256 9.81 -2.19 11.98
CA ASN A 256 8.34 -2.30 11.92
C ASN A 256 7.65 -1.61 13.11
N GLU A 257 8.27 -1.62 14.28
CA GLU A 257 7.82 -0.95 15.51
C GLU A 257 7.78 0.58 15.36
N GLU A 258 8.64 1.15 14.53
CA GLU A 258 8.68 2.59 14.28
C GLU A 258 7.48 3.09 13.46
N ALA A 259 6.83 2.18 12.74
CA ALA A 259 5.59 2.45 12.01
C ALA A 259 4.33 2.05 12.81
N GLY A 260 4.51 1.59 14.05
CA GLY A 260 3.43 1.21 14.96
C GLY A 260 3.07 -0.28 14.95
N GLY A 261 3.86 -1.13 14.26
CA GLY A 261 3.71 -2.59 14.30
C GLY A 261 4.49 -3.23 15.44
N ALA A 262 4.40 -4.56 15.56
CA ALA A 262 5.27 -5.33 16.45
C ALA A 262 6.69 -5.44 15.86
N PRO A 263 7.75 -5.54 16.69
CA PRO A 263 9.09 -5.78 16.19
C PRO A 263 9.16 -7.09 15.39
N LEU A 264 9.75 -7.02 14.19
CA LEU A 264 9.98 -8.17 13.33
C LEU A 264 11.48 -8.35 13.08
N PRO A 265 12.04 -9.55 13.30
CA PRO A 265 13.49 -9.76 13.27
C PRO A 265 14.12 -9.49 11.90
N TYR A 266 13.33 -9.54 10.85
CA TYR A 266 13.74 -9.29 9.46
C TYR A 266 13.43 -7.88 8.94
N LEU A 267 12.74 -7.02 9.72
CA LEU A 267 12.42 -5.63 9.37
C LEU A 267 13.08 -4.67 10.36
N LYS A 268 14.36 -4.45 10.17
CA LYS A 268 15.16 -3.53 10.98
C LYS A 268 15.43 -2.24 10.22
N SER A 269 15.72 -1.18 10.97
CA SER A 269 16.22 0.06 10.39
C SER A 269 17.60 -0.16 9.76
N VAL A 270 17.71 0.09 8.47
CA VAL A 270 18.96 0.04 7.70
C VAL A 270 19.23 1.37 7.01
N ARG A 271 20.51 1.66 6.78
CA ARG A 271 20.91 2.84 6.03
C ARG A 271 20.54 2.65 4.56
N ASP A 272 19.91 3.66 3.99
CA ASP A 272 19.61 3.70 2.56
C ASP A 272 20.68 4.51 1.80
N GLU A 273 20.76 4.34 0.49
CA GLU A 273 21.75 5.05 -0.32
C GLU A 273 21.52 6.59 -0.29
N PRO A 274 22.59 7.39 -0.05
CA PRO A 274 22.44 8.83 0.16
C PRO A 274 21.97 9.61 -1.07
N THR A 275 22.14 9.06 -2.27
CA THR A 275 21.90 9.73 -3.56
C THR A 275 20.45 10.18 -3.76
N TYR A 276 19.51 9.57 -3.08
CA TYR A 276 18.07 9.84 -3.23
C TYR A 276 17.46 10.62 -2.07
N ARG A 277 18.30 11.16 -1.21
CA ARG A 277 17.87 11.96 -0.08
C ARG A 277 17.19 13.27 -0.53
N THR A 278 17.62 13.84 -1.64
CA THR A 278 17.13 15.11 -2.17
C THR A 278 15.84 14.99 -2.97
N GLU A 279 15.56 13.84 -3.60
CA GLU A 279 14.38 13.67 -4.47
C GLU A 279 13.05 13.66 -3.73
N TYR A 280 13.05 13.33 -2.44
CA TYR A 280 11.87 13.36 -1.58
C TYR A 280 12.06 14.25 -0.36
N HIS A 281 12.77 15.36 -0.54
CA HIS A 281 12.72 16.45 0.42
C HIS A 281 11.39 17.21 0.26
N TRP A 282 10.73 17.46 1.37
CA TRP A 282 9.45 18.16 1.37
C TRP A 282 9.35 19.12 2.53
N GLN A 283 8.63 20.22 2.31
CA GLN A 283 8.32 21.22 3.34
C GLN A 283 6.82 21.48 3.34
N ILE A 284 6.20 21.42 4.50
CA ILE A 284 4.78 21.69 4.69
C ILE A 284 4.62 22.62 5.86
N ALA A 285 4.08 23.80 5.60
CA ALA A 285 3.76 24.80 6.62
C ALA A 285 2.30 24.62 7.06
N VAL A 286 2.07 24.49 8.37
CA VAL A 286 0.75 24.33 8.97
C VAL A 286 0.55 25.41 10.03
N SER A 287 -0.55 26.15 9.96
CA SER A 287 -0.83 27.19 10.94
C SER A 287 -1.14 26.62 12.34
N ALA A 288 -0.82 27.38 13.38
CA ALA A 288 -1.16 27.01 14.75
C ALA A 288 -2.68 26.74 14.93
N ALA A 289 -3.51 27.49 14.19
CA ALA A 289 -4.97 27.29 14.18
C ALA A 289 -5.39 25.97 13.56
N GLU A 290 -4.77 25.57 12.42
CA GLU A 290 -5.05 24.29 11.75
C GLU A 290 -4.57 23.11 12.59
N ILE A 291 -3.36 23.17 13.17
CA ILE A 291 -2.85 22.15 14.10
C ILE A 291 -3.87 21.93 15.23
N ARG A 292 -4.31 23.02 15.88
CA ARG A 292 -5.32 22.96 16.96
C ARG A 292 -6.63 22.32 16.50
N ALA A 293 -7.14 22.71 15.32
CA ALA A 293 -8.38 22.18 14.77
C ALA A 293 -8.29 20.66 14.52
N LYS A 294 -7.21 20.22 13.88
CA LYS A 294 -6.96 18.79 13.60
C LYS A 294 -6.77 17.98 14.87
N LEU A 295 -6.03 18.49 15.85
CA LEU A 295 -5.87 17.84 17.16
C LEU A 295 -7.21 17.71 17.88
N ARG A 296 -8.04 18.75 17.90
CA ARG A 296 -9.37 18.73 18.51
C ARG A 296 -10.29 17.70 17.86
N THR A 297 -10.32 17.63 16.52
CA THR A 297 -11.08 16.60 15.78
C THR A 297 -10.61 15.19 16.14
N ALA A 298 -9.33 15.00 16.42
CA ALA A 298 -8.75 13.73 16.87
C ALA A 298 -8.92 13.45 18.39
N GLY A 299 -9.70 14.26 19.12
CA GLY A 299 -9.98 14.11 20.55
C GLY A 299 -8.95 14.78 21.48
N PHE A 300 -8.05 15.61 20.95
CA PHE A 300 -7.00 16.29 21.70
C PHE A 300 -7.24 17.82 21.71
N ASP A 301 -8.19 18.30 22.54
CA ASP A 301 -8.37 19.74 22.69
C ASP A 301 -7.29 20.31 23.62
N ILE A 302 -6.31 20.98 23.04
CA ILE A 302 -5.20 21.62 23.75
C ILE A 302 -5.47 23.10 24.11
N GLY A 303 -6.59 23.66 23.65
CA GLY A 303 -6.81 25.10 23.72
C GLY A 303 -5.93 25.86 22.72
N THR A 304 -5.34 27.00 23.13
CA THR A 304 -4.38 27.75 22.29
C THR A 304 -3.01 27.09 22.34
N LEU A 305 -2.40 26.85 21.19
CA LEU A 305 -1.05 26.28 21.08
C LEU A 305 -0.03 27.28 21.66
N LYS A 306 0.80 26.83 22.59
CA LYS A 306 1.86 27.61 23.23
C LYS A 306 3.25 27.15 22.84
N ARG A 307 3.46 25.87 22.71
CA ARG A 307 4.77 25.30 22.40
C ARG A 307 4.64 23.95 21.71
N VAL A 308 5.58 23.67 20.79
CA VAL A 308 5.80 22.33 20.22
C VAL A 308 7.18 21.85 20.62
N GLU A 309 7.26 20.61 21.10
CA GLU A 309 8.51 20.00 21.54
C GLU A 309 8.83 18.77 20.66
N LEU A 310 10.03 18.77 20.10
CA LEU A 310 10.59 17.67 19.30
C LEU A 310 12.12 17.83 19.25
N THR A 311 12.88 16.82 19.63
CA THR A 311 14.34 16.82 19.50
C THR A 311 14.74 17.07 18.05
N PRO A 312 15.71 17.99 17.76
CA PRO A 312 16.19 18.24 16.42
C PRO A 312 16.70 16.97 15.74
N LEU A 313 16.51 16.90 14.43
CA LEU A 313 17.03 15.81 13.62
C LEU A 313 18.51 16.07 13.29
N GLU A 314 19.42 15.36 13.95
CA GLU A 314 20.86 15.42 13.66
C GLU A 314 21.23 14.52 12.48
N GLU A 315 21.97 15.06 11.53
CA GLU A 315 22.51 14.29 10.41
C GLU A 315 23.59 13.30 10.86
N GLY A 316 23.43 12.04 10.47
CA GLY A 316 24.40 10.98 10.75
C GLY A 316 24.37 10.42 12.19
N ALA A 317 23.69 11.08 13.12
CA ALA A 317 23.54 10.56 14.48
C ALA A 317 22.49 9.43 14.52
N ARG A 318 22.89 8.26 15.01
CA ARG A 318 22.00 7.13 15.32
C ARG A 318 21.71 7.12 16.81
N LYS A 319 21.16 8.22 17.32
CA LYS A 319 20.82 8.35 18.72
C LYS A 319 19.31 8.29 18.92
N GLU A 320 18.85 7.28 19.62
CA GLU A 320 17.47 7.20 20.05
C GLU A 320 17.23 8.22 21.18
N THR A 321 16.10 8.94 21.10
CA THR A 321 15.64 9.84 22.13
C THR A 321 14.22 9.45 22.56
N ALA A 322 13.66 10.14 23.56
CA ALA A 322 12.30 9.86 24.00
C ALA A 322 11.27 10.06 22.87
N ASP A 323 11.54 10.96 21.92
CA ASP A 323 10.64 11.40 20.86
C ASP A 323 11.11 11.06 19.43
N ARG A 324 12.31 10.41 19.29
CA ARG A 324 12.84 9.91 18.01
C ARG A 324 13.38 8.49 18.10
N TYR A 325 13.17 7.74 17.05
CA TYR A 325 13.80 6.44 16.83
C TYR A 325 15.22 6.58 16.28
N VAL A 326 15.96 5.49 16.31
CA VAL A 326 17.33 5.41 15.77
C VAL A 326 17.43 5.74 14.28
N SER A 327 16.35 5.56 13.51
CA SER A 327 16.25 5.97 12.10
C SER A 327 16.12 7.49 11.92
N GLY A 328 15.99 8.25 13.00
CA GLY A 328 15.66 9.68 13.00
C GLY A 328 14.17 9.96 12.78
N ARG A 329 13.34 8.93 12.63
CA ARG A 329 11.88 9.10 12.50
C ARG A 329 11.29 9.54 13.83
N VAL A 330 10.26 10.38 13.73
CA VAL A 330 9.56 10.89 14.89
C VAL A 330 8.74 9.76 15.53
N ARG A 331 9.02 9.51 16.82
CA ARG A 331 8.23 8.63 17.67
C ARG A 331 6.99 9.36 18.15
N MET A 332 7.18 10.61 18.61
CA MET A 332 6.14 11.41 19.24
C MET A 332 6.47 12.90 19.11
N VAL A 333 5.45 13.75 19.00
CA VAL A 333 5.56 15.21 19.14
C VAL A 333 4.68 15.65 20.29
N ARG A 334 5.18 16.56 21.16
CA ARG A 334 4.41 17.15 22.26
C ARG A 334 3.90 18.53 21.85
N PHE A 335 2.60 18.70 21.89
CA PHE A 335 1.89 19.96 21.65
C PHE A 335 1.39 20.49 22.98
N VAL A 336 2.03 21.54 23.48
CA VAL A 336 1.69 22.20 24.76
C VAL A 336 0.72 23.33 24.48
N GLY A 337 -0.46 23.24 25.02
CA GLY A 337 -1.52 24.25 24.89
C GLY A 337 -1.90 24.88 26.22
N THR A 338 -2.88 25.79 26.17
CA THR A 338 -3.39 26.48 27.38
C THR A 338 -4.23 25.57 28.26
N LEU A 339 -4.87 24.54 27.70
CA LEU A 339 -5.73 23.63 28.46
C LEU A 339 -4.96 22.36 28.90
N ARG A 340 -4.16 21.79 28.03
CA ARG A 340 -3.37 20.58 28.30
C ARG A 340 -2.24 20.39 27.29
N THR A 341 -1.37 19.44 27.58
CA THR A 341 -0.38 18.91 26.63
C THR A 341 -0.94 17.66 25.95
N ALA A 342 -0.74 17.56 24.63
CA ALA A 342 -1.03 16.37 23.84
C ALA A 342 0.27 15.77 23.29
N GLU A 343 0.43 14.47 23.48
CA GLU A 343 1.52 13.68 22.90
C GLU A 343 0.97 12.88 21.73
N ILE A 344 1.46 13.18 20.53
CA ILE A 344 0.95 12.59 19.30
C ILE A 344 2.04 11.74 18.65
N LEU A 345 1.77 10.45 18.50
CA LEU A 345 2.70 9.51 17.83
C LEU A 345 2.96 9.94 16.39
N GLY A 346 4.19 9.79 15.92
CA GLY A 346 4.63 10.18 14.60
C GLY A 346 3.74 9.64 13.47
N PRO A 347 3.41 8.34 13.42
CA PRO A 347 2.48 7.79 12.43
C PRO A 347 1.09 8.44 12.49
N LYS A 348 0.54 8.69 13.67
CA LYS A 348 -0.76 9.38 13.83
C LYS A 348 -0.69 10.82 13.36
N LEU A 349 0.40 11.54 13.70
CA LEU A 349 0.61 12.93 13.28
C LEU A 349 0.72 13.02 11.75
N ARG A 350 1.45 12.08 11.13
CA ARG A 350 1.54 11.97 9.67
C ARG A 350 0.16 11.92 9.01
N TRP A 351 -0.76 11.09 9.51
CA TRP A 351 -2.12 10.98 8.98
C TRP A 351 -2.93 12.24 9.24
N LEU A 352 -2.89 12.77 10.46
CA LEU A 352 -3.61 13.97 10.86
C LEU A 352 -3.28 15.18 9.98
N LEU A 353 -2.01 15.39 9.69
CA LEU A 353 -1.51 16.55 8.94
C LEU A 353 -1.28 16.27 7.46
N GLY A 354 -1.45 15.04 6.98
CA GLY A 354 -1.20 14.66 5.58
C GLY A 354 0.28 14.71 5.20
N LEU A 355 1.19 14.43 6.16
CA LEU A 355 2.63 14.48 5.90
C LEU A 355 3.08 13.28 5.05
N PRO A 356 4.03 13.45 4.10
CA PRO A 356 4.54 12.36 3.27
C PRO A 356 5.22 11.24 4.04
N GLY A 357 5.89 11.55 5.15
CA GLY A 357 6.64 10.60 5.97
C GLY A 357 6.75 11.03 7.42
N THR A 358 7.39 10.19 8.23
CA THR A 358 7.63 10.45 9.67
C THR A 358 9.07 10.89 9.97
N ARG A 359 9.95 10.99 8.96
CA ARG A 359 11.31 11.49 9.12
C ARG A 359 11.35 12.97 8.74
N PHE A 360 11.20 13.83 9.74
CA PHE A 360 11.17 15.29 9.57
C PHE A 360 11.74 16.01 10.79
N ASP A 361 12.12 17.26 10.59
CA ASP A 361 12.33 18.25 11.65
C ASP A 361 11.21 19.29 11.60
N ILE A 362 11.18 20.19 12.60
CA ILE A 362 10.23 21.28 12.67
C ILE A 362 10.97 22.62 12.74
N ARG A 363 10.35 23.67 12.17
CA ARG A 363 10.84 25.04 12.26
C ARG A 363 9.69 25.97 12.57
N TYR A 364 9.96 27.04 13.34
CA TYR A 364 9.00 28.12 13.48
C TYR A 364 9.02 28.98 12.20
N GLN A 365 7.84 29.36 11.73
CA GLN A 365 7.69 30.25 10.58
C GLN A 365 6.72 31.38 10.89
N LYS A 366 7.11 32.62 10.53
CA LYS A 366 6.26 33.80 10.55
C LYS A 366 6.51 34.61 9.28
N GLY A 367 5.48 34.71 8.42
CA GLY A 367 5.66 35.24 7.07
C GLY A 367 6.69 34.42 6.28
N THR A 368 7.72 35.08 5.75
CA THR A 368 8.83 34.43 5.04
C THR A 368 9.99 34.02 5.94
N ALA A 369 10.03 34.51 7.20
CA ALA A 369 11.11 34.20 8.13
C ALA A 369 10.91 32.83 8.80
N THR A 370 11.97 32.01 8.82
CA THR A 370 12.00 30.71 9.49
C THR A 370 13.08 30.67 10.56
N THR A 371 12.75 30.07 11.71
CA THR A 371 13.70 29.84 12.80
C THR A 371 13.85 28.34 13.03
N PRO A 372 15.07 27.81 12.99
CA PRO A 372 15.33 26.41 13.24
C PRO A 372 15.01 25.98 14.67
N ASN A 373 14.60 24.75 14.84
CA ASN A 373 14.44 24.08 16.13
C ASN A 373 15.82 23.67 16.69
N ARG A 374 16.49 24.56 17.42
CA ARG A 374 17.85 24.29 17.92
C ARG A 374 17.91 23.55 19.25
N ASN A 375 16.89 23.76 20.10
CA ASN A 375 16.84 23.26 21.48
C ASN A 375 15.67 22.31 21.77
N GLY A 376 15.03 21.81 20.72
CA GLY A 376 13.90 20.90 20.86
C GLY A 376 12.57 21.55 21.22
N LYS A 377 12.49 22.90 21.20
CA LYS A 377 11.27 23.64 21.59
C LYS A 377 11.01 24.80 20.64
N ILE A 378 9.76 24.91 20.17
CA ILE A 378 9.27 26.03 19.38
C ILE A 378 8.11 26.68 20.11
N GLU A 379 8.29 27.95 20.49
CA GLU A 379 7.27 28.75 21.18
C GLU A 379 6.33 29.47 20.21
N PHE A 380 5.07 29.58 20.59
CA PHE A 380 4.01 30.31 19.88
C PHE A 380 3.42 31.41 20.77
N HIS A 381 3.18 32.56 20.16
CA HIS A 381 2.74 33.78 20.85
C HIS A 381 1.25 34.09 20.61
N GLY A 382 0.52 33.20 19.92
CA GLY A 382 -0.91 33.33 19.68
C GLY A 382 -1.27 34.20 18.46
N GLN A 383 -0.31 34.50 17.58
CA GLN A 383 -0.55 35.31 16.40
C GLN A 383 -1.06 34.42 15.25
N SER A 384 -2.00 34.93 14.46
CA SER A 384 -2.60 34.19 13.34
C SER A 384 -1.63 33.86 12.21
N SER A 385 -0.53 34.62 12.09
CA SER A 385 0.51 34.42 11.08
C SER A 385 1.58 33.39 11.47
N GLU A 386 1.50 32.81 12.68
CA GLU A 386 2.46 31.82 13.16
C GLU A 386 2.16 30.44 12.57
N MET A 387 3.19 29.81 12.03
CA MET A 387 3.12 28.50 11.40
C MET A 387 4.22 27.58 11.95
N LEU A 388 3.96 26.29 11.93
CA LEU A 388 4.96 25.25 12.09
C LEU A 388 5.31 24.72 10.70
N LEU A 389 6.57 24.86 10.30
CA LEU A 389 7.10 24.29 9.08
C LEU A 389 7.66 22.90 9.39
N PHE A 390 7.06 21.87 8.81
CA PHE A 390 7.57 20.51 8.80
C PHE A 390 8.54 20.39 7.64
N ASP A 391 9.78 20.05 7.93
CA ASP A 391 10.90 19.94 6.97
C ASP A 391 11.37 18.47 6.97
N GLY A 392 10.98 17.70 5.96
CA GLY A 392 11.09 16.27 6.01
C GLY A 392 11.70 15.60 4.77
N TRP A 393 12.05 14.34 4.94
CA TRP A 393 12.68 13.50 3.92
C TRP A 393 11.98 12.16 3.81
N GLY A 394 11.91 11.66 2.59
CA GLY A 394 11.28 10.38 2.29
C GLY A 394 9.77 10.45 2.12
N ARG A 395 9.21 9.36 1.61
CA ARG A 395 7.77 9.20 1.35
C ARG A 395 7.34 7.77 1.64
N GLY A 396 6.29 7.62 2.44
CA GLY A 396 5.77 6.33 2.85
C GLY A 396 6.01 6.04 4.33
N HIS A 397 5.70 4.80 4.73
CA HIS A 397 5.85 4.35 6.13
C HIS A 397 7.31 4.09 6.55
N GLY A 398 8.22 3.89 5.59
CA GLY A 398 9.65 3.70 5.83
C GLY A 398 10.07 2.27 6.12
N VAL A 399 9.16 1.32 6.30
CA VAL A 399 9.47 -0.08 6.67
C VAL A 399 9.84 -0.90 5.44
N GLY A 400 10.86 -1.76 5.55
CA GLY A 400 11.31 -2.67 4.51
C GLY A 400 11.99 -1.96 3.34
N MET A 401 11.77 -2.43 2.10
CA MET A 401 12.51 -1.95 0.94
C MET A 401 12.09 -0.53 0.54
N SER A 402 13.07 0.37 0.41
CA SER A 402 12.93 1.66 -0.24
C SER A 402 13.04 1.47 -1.75
N GLN A 403 12.00 1.83 -2.50
CA GLN A 403 11.98 1.67 -3.95
C GLN A 403 13.08 2.49 -4.62
N TRP A 404 13.24 3.76 -4.25
CA TRP A 404 14.32 4.59 -4.75
C TRP A 404 15.71 4.13 -4.27
N GLY A 405 15.81 3.57 -3.07
CA GLY A 405 17.04 2.93 -2.61
C GLY A 405 17.40 1.69 -3.43
N ALA A 406 16.41 0.84 -3.75
CA ALA A 406 16.59 -0.30 -4.64
C ALA A 406 17.02 0.13 -6.05
N HIS A 407 16.41 1.21 -6.58
CA HIS A 407 16.81 1.83 -7.85
C HIS A 407 18.30 2.22 -7.85
N ALA A 408 18.77 2.87 -6.78
CA ALA A 408 20.17 3.26 -6.66
C ALA A 408 21.13 2.08 -6.58
N MET A 409 20.76 1.11 -5.74
CA MET A 409 21.58 -0.08 -5.52
C MET A 409 21.70 -0.94 -6.78
N ALA A 410 20.68 -0.96 -7.64
CA ALA A 410 20.62 -1.74 -8.87
C ALA A 410 21.74 -1.41 -9.88
N ALA A 411 22.42 -0.26 -9.75
CA ALA A 411 23.61 0.06 -10.53
C ALA A 411 24.83 -0.80 -10.18
N LYS A 412 24.86 -1.41 -8.98
CA LYS A 412 26.04 -2.13 -8.44
C LYS A 412 25.70 -3.48 -7.81
N LYS A 413 24.44 -3.78 -7.59
CA LYS A 413 23.98 -4.98 -6.86
C LYS A 413 22.86 -5.66 -7.65
N ASP A 414 22.86 -6.99 -7.60
CA ASP A 414 21.73 -7.78 -8.07
C ASP A 414 20.53 -7.67 -7.12
N TYR A 415 19.37 -8.14 -7.55
CA TYR A 415 18.13 -8.06 -6.78
C TYR A 415 18.19 -8.84 -5.47
N ARG A 416 18.97 -9.93 -5.36
CA ARG A 416 19.12 -10.71 -4.11
C ARG A 416 19.90 -9.92 -3.08
N ALA A 417 20.99 -9.28 -3.48
CA ALA A 417 21.76 -8.39 -2.61
C ALA A 417 20.93 -7.16 -2.18
N ILE A 418 20.06 -6.62 -3.07
CA ILE A 418 19.13 -5.56 -2.71
C ILE A 418 18.13 -6.05 -1.66
N LEU A 419 17.51 -7.20 -1.86
CA LEU A 419 16.53 -7.77 -0.91
C LEU A 419 17.16 -8.06 0.46
N HIS A 420 18.33 -8.69 0.51
CA HIS A 420 19.05 -8.97 1.76
C HIS A 420 19.52 -7.71 2.49
N HIS A 421 19.68 -6.57 1.79
CA HIS A 421 19.97 -5.30 2.43
C HIS A 421 18.78 -4.79 3.27
N TYR A 422 17.56 -4.92 2.76
CA TYR A 422 16.36 -4.40 3.42
C TYR A 422 15.65 -5.40 4.31
N TYR A 423 15.79 -6.70 4.03
CA TYR A 423 15.16 -7.78 4.78
C TYR A 423 16.26 -8.70 5.33
N THR A 424 16.54 -8.58 6.61
CA THR A 424 17.64 -9.30 7.25
C THR A 424 17.25 -10.72 7.63
N ASN A 425 18.20 -11.67 7.57
CA ASN A 425 17.99 -13.07 7.98
C ASN A 425 16.83 -13.79 7.25
N VAL A 426 16.61 -13.46 5.99
CA VAL A 426 15.61 -14.12 5.15
C VAL A 426 16.29 -15.05 4.16
N GLU A 427 15.57 -16.09 3.75
CA GLU A 427 15.93 -16.97 2.65
C GLU A 427 15.07 -16.65 1.43
N ILE A 428 15.69 -16.62 0.24
CA ILE A 428 14.97 -16.48 -1.02
C ILE A 428 14.86 -17.87 -1.63
N ILE A 429 13.67 -18.43 -1.63
CA ILE A 429 13.40 -19.76 -2.17
C ILE A 429 12.45 -19.70 -3.36
N LYS A 430 12.45 -20.76 -4.17
CA LYS A 430 11.51 -20.93 -5.29
C LYS A 430 10.40 -21.89 -4.88
N LEU A 431 9.14 -21.40 -4.81
CA LEU A 431 7.98 -22.19 -4.39
C LEU A 431 7.32 -22.98 -5.55
N TYR A 432 7.34 -22.46 -6.81
CA TYR A 432 6.73 -23.07 -7.98
C TYR A 432 7.51 -22.85 -9.27
#